data_3450e874efc0b9815cc974a719dca59d
#
_entry.id   3450e874efc0b9815cc974a719dca59d
#
_cell.length_a   1.000
_cell.length_b   1.000
_cell.length_c   1.000
_cell.angle_alpha   90.00
_cell.angle_beta   90.00
_cell.angle_gamma   90.00
#
_symmetry.space_group_name_H-M   'P 1'
#
loop_
_entity.id
_entity.type
_entity.pdbx_description
1 polymer ?
#
loop_
_entity_poly.entity_id
_entity_poly.type
_entity_poly.pdbx_seq_one_letter_code
_entity_poly.pdbx_strand_id
1 'polypeptide(L)'
;MNKTIMLKKNYEFKNVLSKGKFFVEKEIEIFILKNNNNINLLGIAIGTKNGKAFQRNRAKRIIRECYTKLENQLFEGNSIVILMNKNFCIDNIEYSEVLKEMKNIFEKAKIIKKEEEIWKKYAYI
;
A
#
# COMPACT_ATOMS: atom_id res chain seq x y z
N MET A 1 6.75 -1.03 11.32
CA MET A 1 7.21 -0.45 10.04
C MET A 1 8.47 0.37 10.30
N ASN A 2 9.60 -0.10 9.78
CA ASN A 2 10.89 0.51 10.07
C ASN A 2 11.36 1.56 9.04
N LYS A 3 10.77 1.54 7.85
CA LYS A 3 11.20 2.39 6.72
C LYS A 3 10.07 3.23 6.14
N THR A 4 8.97 3.30 6.86
CA THR A 4 7.78 3.98 6.38
C THR A 4 7.22 4.88 7.47
N ILE A 5 6.81 6.08 7.09
CA ILE A 5 6.10 7.02 7.97
C ILE A 5 4.66 7.11 7.48
N MET A 6 3.71 7.12 8.42
CA MET A 6 2.30 7.26 8.08
C MET A 6 1.96 8.69 7.70
N LEU A 7 1.20 8.86 6.63
CA LEU A 7 0.63 10.16 6.25
C LEU A 7 -0.40 10.58 7.31
N LYS A 8 -0.34 11.84 7.74
CA LYS A 8 -1.19 12.35 8.81
C LYS A 8 -2.12 13.48 8.39
N LYS A 9 -1.73 14.27 7.39
CA LYS A 9 -2.45 15.48 7.02
C LYS A 9 -3.25 15.28 5.73
N ASN A 10 -4.43 15.88 5.68
CA ASN A 10 -5.31 15.75 4.52
C ASN A 10 -4.67 16.22 3.21
N TYR A 11 -3.85 17.28 3.24
CA TYR A 11 -3.21 17.77 2.03
C TYR A 11 -2.20 16.77 1.47
N GLU A 12 -1.56 15.98 2.33
CA GLU A 12 -0.64 14.93 1.91
C GLU A 12 -1.37 13.83 1.12
N PHE A 13 -2.52 13.39 1.63
CA PHE A 13 -3.38 12.44 0.94
C PHE A 13 -3.85 12.99 -0.41
N LYS A 14 -4.34 14.24 -0.40
CA LYS A 14 -4.84 14.89 -1.62
C LYS A 14 -3.76 14.99 -2.69
N ASN A 15 -2.53 15.29 -2.29
CA ASN A 15 -1.41 15.38 -3.23
C ASN A 15 -1.18 14.04 -3.94
N VAL A 16 -1.15 12.95 -3.18
CA VAL A 16 -0.95 11.61 -3.76
C VAL A 16 -2.13 11.22 -4.64
N LEU A 17 -3.36 11.47 -4.19
CA LEU A 17 -4.56 11.14 -4.96
C LEU A 17 -4.68 11.93 -6.26
N SER A 18 -4.19 13.17 -6.28
CA SER A 18 -4.29 14.01 -7.49
C SER A 18 -3.15 13.81 -8.48
N LYS A 19 -1.95 13.50 -8.00
CA LYS A 19 -0.74 13.40 -8.83
C LYS A 19 -0.20 11.98 -8.97
N GLY A 20 -0.62 11.08 -8.12
CA GLY A 20 -0.13 9.71 -8.12
C GLY A 20 -0.67 8.87 -9.24
N LYS A 21 0.07 7.82 -9.57
CA LYS A 21 -0.39 6.82 -10.54
C LYS A 21 -1.37 5.88 -9.85
N PHE A 22 -2.49 5.61 -10.51
CA PHE A 22 -3.60 4.83 -9.96
C PHE A 22 -3.55 3.38 -10.43
N PHE A 23 -3.72 2.47 -9.47
CA PHE A 23 -3.82 1.03 -9.71
C PHE A 23 -5.05 0.49 -8.99
N VAL A 24 -5.79 -0.38 -9.64
CA VAL A 24 -7.00 -0.97 -9.06
C VAL A 24 -6.96 -2.48 -9.16
N GLU A 25 -7.36 -3.13 -8.08
CA GLU A 25 -7.58 -4.57 -8.01
C GLU A 25 -8.98 -4.81 -7.44
N LYS A 26 -9.33 -6.07 -7.19
CA LYS A 26 -10.68 -6.44 -6.76
C LYS A 26 -11.05 -5.85 -5.39
N GLU A 27 -10.14 -5.94 -4.42
CA GLU A 27 -10.42 -5.51 -3.04
C GLU A 27 -9.84 -4.15 -2.72
N ILE A 28 -8.70 -3.79 -3.30
CA ILE A 28 -7.99 -2.56 -2.98
C ILE A 28 -7.66 -1.72 -4.21
N GLU A 29 -7.47 -0.43 -3.96
CA GLU A 29 -6.98 0.55 -4.92
C GLU A 29 -5.76 1.22 -4.31
N ILE A 30 -4.76 1.51 -5.13
CA ILE A 30 -3.53 2.14 -4.64
C ILE A 30 -3.12 3.29 -5.56
N PHE A 31 -2.77 4.43 -4.94
CA PHE A 31 -2.14 5.55 -5.62
C PHE A 31 -0.68 5.61 -5.19
N ILE A 32 0.21 5.78 -6.14
CA ILE A 32 1.66 5.82 -5.88
C ILE A 32 2.26 7.05 -6.55
N LEU A 33 2.98 7.84 -5.75
CA LEU A 33 3.66 9.05 -6.21
C LEU A 33 5.09 9.05 -5.68
N LYS A 34 6.08 9.29 -6.55
CA LYS A 34 7.46 9.44 -6.11
C LYS A 34 7.61 10.72 -5.31
N ASN A 35 8.30 10.67 -4.18
CA ASN A 35 8.44 11.82 -3.28
C ASN A 35 9.86 12.38 -3.19
N ASN A 36 10.82 11.79 -3.88
CA ASN A 36 12.22 12.22 -3.89
C ASN A 36 12.89 12.22 -2.51
N ASN A 37 12.35 11.49 -1.56
CA ASN A 37 12.92 11.30 -0.23
C ASN A 37 13.49 9.88 -0.13
N ASN A 38 14.23 9.61 0.94
CA ASN A 38 14.77 8.28 1.19
C ASN A 38 13.85 7.45 2.09
N ILE A 39 12.58 7.79 2.13
CA ILE A 39 11.60 7.14 2.98
C ILE A 39 10.29 6.94 2.23
N ASN A 40 9.57 5.90 2.56
CA ASN A 40 8.23 5.68 2.05
C ASN A 40 7.20 6.33 2.98
N LEU A 41 6.17 6.91 2.39
CA LEU A 41 5.04 7.47 3.12
C LEU A 41 3.81 6.61 2.80
N LEU A 42 3.06 6.25 3.83
CA LEU A 42 1.89 5.38 3.67
C LEU A 42 0.64 6.02 4.25
N GLY A 43 -0.40 6.08 3.46
CA GLY A 43 -1.74 6.43 3.93
C GLY A 43 -2.70 5.29 3.64
N ILE A 44 -3.57 4.99 4.60
CA ILE A 44 -4.64 4.00 4.43
C ILE A 44 -5.94 4.72 4.75
N ALA A 45 -6.85 4.76 3.78
CA ALA A 45 -8.14 5.43 3.97
C ALA A 45 -9.28 4.54 3.52
N ILE A 46 -10.27 4.41 4.37
CA ILE A 46 -11.50 3.69 4.07
C ILE A 46 -12.67 4.61 4.39
N GLY A 47 -13.49 4.89 3.38
CA GLY A 47 -14.60 5.82 3.51
C GLY A 47 -15.65 5.35 4.51
N THR A 48 -16.30 6.27 5.20
CA THR A 48 -17.34 5.98 6.17
C THR A 48 -18.54 5.24 5.54
N LYS A 49 -18.75 5.42 4.24
CA LYS A 49 -19.80 4.72 3.49
C LYS A 49 -19.53 3.24 3.28
N ASN A 50 -18.28 2.80 3.48
CA ASN A 50 -17.91 1.39 3.21
C ASN A 50 -18.26 0.43 4.34
N GLY A 51 -18.66 0.95 5.50
CA GLY A 51 -19.03 0.12 6.61
C GLY A 51 -18.99 0.83 7.96
N LYS A 52 -19.30 0.08 8.99
CA LYS A 52 -19.26 0.56 10.38
C LYS A 52 -17.80 0.71 10.85
N ALA A 53 -17.61 1.45 11.94
CA ALA A 53 -16.27 1.75 12.45
C ALA A 53 -15.44 0.48 12.70
N PHE A 54 -16.03 -0.54 13.31
CA PHE A 54 -15.29 -1.77 13.60
C PHE A 54 -14.89 -2.53 12.33
N GLN A 55 -15.73 -2.48 11.29
CA GLN A 55 -15.43 -3.09 10.00
C GLN A 55 -14.28 -2.35 9.31
N ARG A 56 -14.32 -1.02 9.33
CA ARG A 56 -13.25 -0.20 8.74
C ARG A 56 -11.92 -0.40 9.47
N ASN A 57 -11.95 -0.46 10.80
CA ASN A 57 -10.74 -0.68 11.59
C ASN A 57 -10.12 -2.05 11.32
N ARG A 58 -10.95 -3.07 11.17
CA ARG A 58 -10.50 -4.42 10.81
C ARG A 58 -9.83 -4.41 9.43
N ALA A 59 -10.46 -3.78 8.45
CA ALA A 59 -9.92 -3.69 7.10
C ALA A 59 -8.61 -2.92 7.06
N LYS A 60 -8.51 -1.81 7.77
CA LYS A 60 -7.25 -1.04 7.87
C LYS A 60 -6.13 -1.88 8.47
N ARG A 61 -6.43 -2.67 9.49
CA ARG A 61 -5.45 -3.54 10.12
C ARG A 61 -4.94 -4.60 9.13
N ILE A 62 -5.84 -5.23 8.38
CA ILE A 62 -5.48 -6.22 7.37
C ILE A 62 -4.56 -5.60 6.31
N ILE A 63 -4.92 -4.43 5.81
CA ILE A 63 -4.13 -3.71 4.80
C ILE A 63 -2.75 -3.36 5.36
N ARG A 64 -2.69 -2.87 6.59
CA ARG A 64 -1.42 -2.51 7.25
C ARG A 64 -0.53 -3.74 7.44
N GLU A 65 -1.09 -4.86 7.84
CA GLU A 65 -0.34 -6.11 8.00
C GLU A 65 0.24 -6.59 6.67
N CYS A 66 -0.54 -6.50 5.59
CA CYS A 66 -0.06 -6.84 4.25
C CYS A 66 1.09 -5.93 3.81
N TYR A 67 0.95 -4.63 4.02
CA TYR A 67 2.01 -3.68 3.71
C TYR A 67 3.29 -3.99 4.50
N THR A 68 3.15 -4.23 5.79
CA THR A 68 4.29 -4.55 6.66
C THR A 68 5.02 -5.80 6.17
N LYS A 69 4.28 -6.77 5.67
CA LYS A 69 4.86 -8.00 5.10
C LYS A 69 5.72 -7.72 3.87
N LEU A 70 5.34 -6.73 3.06
CA LEU A 70 6.04 -6.39 1.82
C LEU A 70 7.04 -5.24 1.95
N GLU A 71 7.00 -4.50 3.06
CA GLU A 71 7.76 -3.26 3.24
C GLU A 71 9.26 -3.39 2.94
N ASN A 72 9.89 -4.44 3.45
CA ASN A 72 11.34 -4.62 3.27
C ASN A 72 11.76 -4.87 1.82
N GLN A 73 10.81 -5.23 0.98
CA GLN A 73 11.06 -5.50 -0.44
C GLN A 73 10.84 -4.26 -1.30
N LEU A 74 10.35 -3.16 -0.72
CA LEU A 74 10.05 -1.95 -1.48
C LEU A 74 11.27 -1.06 -1.64
N PHE A 75 11.37 -0.44 -2.82
CA PHE A 75 12.29 0.69 -3.01
C PHE A 75 11.80 1.88 -2.22
N GLU A 76 12.72 2.68 -1.71
CA GLU A 76 12.42 3.90 -0.95
C GLU A 76 12.00 5.04 -1.87
N GLY A 77 11.33 6.04 -1.30
CA GLY A 77 11.00 7.27 -2.01
C GLY A 77 9.63 7.28 -2.67
N ASN A 78 8.71 6.48 -2.18
CA ASN A 78 7.34 6.43 -2.72
C ASN A 78 6.32 6.83 -1.66
N SER A 79 5.39 7.69 -2.06
CA SER A 79 4.20 8.00 -1.27
C SER A 79 3.07 7.12 -1.78
N ILE A 80 2.51 6.33 -0.90
CA ILE A 80 1.55 5.28 -1.23
C ILE A 80 0.26 5.53 -0.46
N VAL A 81 -0.87 5.61 -1.15
CA VAL A 81 -2.19 5.69 -0.51
C VAL A 81 -2.98 4.47 -0.94
N ILE A 82 -3.43 3.70 0.06
CA ILE A 82 -4.20 2.48 -0.14
C ILE A 82 -5.64 2.72 0.28
N LEU A 83 -6.54 2.41 -0.62
CA LEU A 83 -7.99 2.56 -0.41
C LEU A 83 -8.64 1.21 -0.62
N MET A 84 -9.80 1.00 -0.01
CA MET A 84 -10.63 -0.15 -0.36
C MET A 84 -11.40 0.17 -1.64
N ASN A 85 -11.49 -0.81 -2.55
CA ASN A 85 -12.33 -0.68 -3.73
C ASN A 85 -13.78 -0.48 -3.28
N LYS A 86 -14.40 0.62 -3.70
CA LYS A 86 -15.76 1.00 -3.29
C LYS A 86 -16.83 -0.01 -3.69
N ASN A 87 -16.53 -0.86 -4.67
CA ASN A 87 -17.44 -1.88 -5.16
C ASN A 87 -17.27 -3.22 -4.43
N PHE A 88 -16.34 -3.30 -3.50
CA PHE A 88 -16.06 -4.53 -2.76
C PHE A 88 -16.73 -4.49 -1.38
N CYS A 89 -17.33 -5.62 -0.98
CA CYS A 89 -17.96 -5.73 0.32
C CYS A 89 -16.91 -5.89 1.41
N ILE A 90 -16.90 -4.95 2.37
CA ILE A 90 -15.89 -4.89 3.43
C ILE A 90 -15.83 -6.17 4.29
N ASP A 91 -16.96 -6.86 4.45
CA ASP A 91 -17.01 -8.08 5.24
C ASP A 91 -16.25 -9.24 4.61
N ASN A 92 -16.02 -9.15 3.30
CA ASN A 92 -15.34 -10.20 2.53
C ASN A 92 -13.85 -9.97 2.39
N ILE A 93 -13.30 -8.93 3.02
CA ILE A 93 -11.87 -8.64 2.92
C ILE A 93 -11.05 -9.75 3.58
N GLU A 94 -10.03 -10.25 2.86
CA GLU A 94 -9.17 -11.33 3.33
C GLU A 94 -7.70 -10.97 3.18
N TYR A 95 -6.92 -11.30 4.19
CA TYR A 95 -5.48 -11.03 4.23
C TYR A 95 -4.75 -11.60 3.01
N SER A 96 -4.99 -12.86 2.68
CA SER A 96 -4.29 -13.53 1.58
C SER A 96 -4.55 -12.87 0.22
N GLU A 97 -5.79 -12.46 -0.03
CA GLU A 97 -6.16 -11.78 -1.27
C GLU A 97 -5.59 -10.37 -1.33
N VAL A 98 -5.68 -9.62 -0.24
CA VAL A 98 -5.12 -8.26 -0.17
C VAL A 98 -3.61 -8.31 -0.37
N LEU A 99 -2.92 -9.25 0.24
CA LEU A 99 -1.47 -9.41 0.10
C LEU A 99 -1.09 -9.66 -1.37
N LYS A 100 -1.80 -10.57 -2.01
CA LYS A 100 -1.59 -10.90 -3.43
C LYS A 100 -1.81 -9.69 -4.33
N GLU A 101 -2.92 -8.98 -4.12
CA GLU A 101 -3.27 -7.81 -4.91
C GLU A 101 -2.28 -6.68 -4.72
N MET A 102 -1.87 -6.44 -3.48
CA MET A 102 -0.88 -5.41 -3.14
C MET A 102 0.46 -5.71 -3.81
N LYS A 103 0.90 -6.95 -3.73
CA LYS A 103 2.14 -7.38 -4.39
C LYS A 103 2.05 -7.18 -5.91
N ASN A 104 0.94 -7.57 -6.52
CA ASN A 104 0.72 -7.38 -7.95
C ASN A 104 0.83 -5.90 -8.35
N ILE A 105 0.21 -5.03 -7.57
CA ILE A 105 0.25 -3.58 -7.83
C ILE A 105 1.68 -3.05 -7.70
N PHE A 106 2.39 -3.43 -6.66
CA PHE A 106 3.77 -2.97 -6.44
C PHE A 106 4.70 -3.48 -7.55
N GLU A 107 4.46 -4.65 -8.08
CA GLU A 107 5.21 -5.17 -9.23
C GLU A 107 4.91 -4.36 -10.50
N LYS A 108 3.64 -4.06 -10.77
CA LYS A 108 3.24 -3.24 -11.91
C LYS A 108 3.81 -1.82 -11.81
N ALA A 109 3.84 -1.27 -10.61
CA ALA A 109 4.39 0.05 -10.35
C ALA A 109 5.92 0.07 -10.34
N LYS A 110 6.56 -1.09 -10.35
CA LYS A 110 8.01 -1.25 -10.31
C LYS A 110 8.64 -0.65 -9.07
N ILE A 111 7.95 -0.72 -7.93
CA ILE A 111 8.47 -0.23 -6.66
C ILE A 111 8.85 -1.36 -5.71
N ILE A 112 8.63 -2.61 -6.10
CA ILE A 112 9.06 -3.77 -5.31
C ILE A 112 10.31 -4.38 -5.96
N LYS A 113 11.27 -4.76 -5.13
CA LYS A 113 12.51 -5.40 -5.59
C LYS A 113 12.21 -6.79 -6.10
N LYS A 114 12.81 -7.14 -7.23
CA LYS A 114 12.68 -8.50 -7.77
C LYS A 114 13.49 -9.45 -6.89
N GLU A 115 13.07 -10.69 -6.85
CA GLU A 115 13.74 -11.73 -6.10
C GLU A 115 15.25 -11.80 -6.44
N GLU A 116 15.60 -11.64 -7.72
CA GLU A 116 16.97 -11.58 -8.18
C GLU A 116 17.79 -10.47 -7.52
N GLU A 117 17.19 -9.31 -7.30
CA GLU A 117 17.86 -8.17 -6.67
C GLU A 117 18.08 -8.43 -5.18
N ILE A 118 17.19 -9.17 -4.55
CA ILE A 118 17.32 -9.57 -3.16
C ILE A 118 18.51 -10.53 -3.02
N TRP A 119 18.61 -11.50 -3.93
CA TRP A 119 19.72 -12.48 -3.92
C TRP A 119 21.07 -11.86 -4.21
N LYS A 120 21.15 -10.85 -5.08
CA LYS A 120 22.39 -10.13 -5.36
C LYS A 120 23.00 -9.52 -4.11
N LYS A 121 22.18 -9.09 -3.17
CA LYS A 121 22.63 -8.54 -1.90
C LYS A 121 23.42 -9.57 -1.08
N TYR A 122 23.17 -10.85 -1.27
CA TYR A 122 23.81 -11.95 -0.53
C TYR A 122 24.85 -12.70 -1.36
N ALA A 123 25.01 -12.37 -2.63
CA ALA A 123 25.90 -13.10 -3.54
C ALA A 123 27.38 -12.97 -3.19
N TYR A 124 27.76 -12.03 -2.35
CA TYR A 124 29.15 -11.77 -1.95
C TYR A 124 29.45 -12.23 -0.53
N ILE A 125 28.55 -12.95 0.06
CA ILE A 125 28.74 -13.54 1.37
C ILE A 125 29.27 -14.96 1.22
#